data_87cee82ba6c990fcc8b6ebe8ce0fb8ea
#
_entry.id   87cee82ba6c990fcc8b6ebe8ce0fb8ea
#
_cell.length_a   1.000
_cell.length_b   1.000
_cell.length_c   1.000
_cell.angle_alpha   90.00
_cell.angle_beta   90.00
_cell.angle_gamma   90.00
#
_symmetry.space_group_name_H-M   'P 1'
#
loop_
_entity.id
_entity.type
_entity.pdbx_description
1 polymer ?
#
loop_
_entity_poly.entity_id
_entity_poly.type
_entity_poly.pdbx_seq_one_letter_code
_entity_poly.pdbx_strand_id
1 'polypeptide(L)'
;MKILYVENHAVFAEQVCRQFLASHNVRVESNLTAARGALAADSYDLMIVDYDLDDGKGDELVRACRVLRPNLKIVAASAHEAGNAALVKAGALAVCGKMEFDKIGSVIATLGDK
;
A
#
# COMPACT_ATOMS: atom_id res chain seq x y z
N MET A 1 0.23 -7.97 -11.70
CA MET A 1 0.58 -6.54 -11.61
C MET A 1 1.77 -6.35 -10.69
N LYS A 2 2.43 -5.22 -10.79
CA LYS A 2 3.58 -4.88 -9.97
C LYS A 2 3.13 -4.02 -8.79
N ILE A 3 3.36 -4.51 -7.57
CA ILE A 3 2.83 -3.93 -6.35
C ILE A 3 3.97 -3.52 -5.41
N LEU A 4 3.90 -2.29 -4.89
CA LEU A 4 4.72 -1.87 -3.76
C LEU A 4 3.88 -1.99 -2.49
N TYR A 5 4.33 -2.82 -1.56
CA TYR A 5 3.65 -3.05 -0.29
C TYR A 5 4.47 -2.46 0.84
N VAL A 6 3.96 -1.41 1.46
CA VAL A 6 4.67 -0.66 2.51
C VAL A 6 4.09 -1.07 3.86
N GLU A 7 4.84 -1.90 4.60
CA GLU A 7 4.38 -2.54 5.84
C GLU A 7 5.59 -2.80 6.74
N ASN A 8 5.55 -2.29 7.97
CA ASN A 8 6.69 -2.44 8.89
C ASN A 8 6.76 -3.81 9.59
N HIS A 9 5.71 -4.61 9.55
CA HIS A 9 5.70 -5.95 10.14
C HIS A 9 6.09 -6.99 9.08
N ALA A 10 7.37 -7.33 9.00
CA ALA A 10 7.91 -8.18 7.93
C ALA A 10 7.24 -9.56 7.84
N VAL A 11 6.98 -10.20 8.98
CA VAL A 11 6.34 -11.52 9.01
C VAL A 11 4.92 -11.44 8.47
N PHE A 12 4.17 -10.44 8.88
CA PHE A 12 2.82 -10.22 8.39
C PHE A 12 2.80 -9.97 6.87
N ALA A 13 3.69 -9.10 6.39
CA ALA A 13 3.81 -8.81 4.97
C ALA A 13 4.13 -10.07 4.15
N GLU A 14 5.04 -10.91 4.65
CA GLU A 14 5.39 -12.17 3.99
C GLU A 14 4.19 -13.10 3.88
N GLN A 15 3.42 -13.24 4.96
CA GLN A 15 2.22 -14.07 4.98
C GLN A 15 1.17 -13.57 3.99
N VAL A 16 0.93 -12.26 3.94
CA VAL A 16 -0.01 -11.65 3.02
C VAL A 16 0.41 -11.90 1.58
N CYS A 17 1.68 -11.69 1.26
CA CYS A 17 2.19 -11.93 -0.08
C CYS A 17 1.99 -13.38 -0.51
N ARG A 18 2.28 -14.32 0.40
CA ARG A 18 2.17 -15.75 0.12
C ARG A 18 0.72 -16.20 -0.05
N GLN A 19 -0.17 -15.71 0.80
CA GLN A 19 -1.56 -16.16 0.82
C GLN A 19 -2.45 -15.44 -0.18
N PHE A 20 -2.24 -14.15 -0.40
CA PHE A 20 -3.21 -13.32 -1.11
C PHE A 20 -2.65 -12.63 -2.36
N LEU A 21 -1.33 -12.49 -2.47
CA LEU A 21 -0.69 -11.74 -3.55
C LEU A 21 0.29 -12.59 -4.37
N ALA A 22 0.20 -13.91 -4.29
CA ALA A 22 1.15 -14.82 -4.93
C ALA A 22 1.18 -14.71 -6.46
N SER A 23 0.09 -14.25 -7.08
CA SER A 23 0.02 -14.07 -8.53
C SER A 23 0.59 -12.74 -9.02
N HIS A 24 1.04 -11.89 -8.09
CA HIS A 24 1.58 -10.56 -8.40
C HIS A 24 3.08 -10.49 -8.12
N ASN A 25 3.75 -9.51 -8.73
CA ASN A 25 5.13 -9.20 -8.43
C ASN A 25 5.15 -8.13 -7.33
N VAL A 26 5.45 -8.52 -6.10
CA VAL A 26 5.34 -7.64 -4.93
C VAL A 26 6.74 -7.31 -4.38
N ARG A 27 6.99 -6.02 -4.22
CA ARG A 27 8.14 -5.52 -3.46
C ARG A 27 7.63 -5.01 -2.11
N VAL A 28 8.23 -5.49 -1.03
CA VAL A 28 7.90 -5.07 0.34
C VAL A 28 8.97 -4.12 0.84
N GLU A 29 8.54 -2.96 1.38
CA GLU A 29 9.42 -2.04 2.08
C GLU A 29 8.82 -1.70 3.44
N SER A 30 9.67 -1.52 4.45
CA SER A 30 9.23 -1.39 5.83
C SER A 30 9.11 0.05 6.32
N ASN A 31 9.59 1.02 5.56
CA ASN A 31 9.64 2.42 6.02
C ASN A 31 9.48 3.39 4.85
N LEU A 32 9.28 4.67 5.18
CA LEU A 32 9.05 5.73 4.20
C LEU A 32 10.25 5.93 3.28
N THR A 33 11.46 5.97 3.84
CA THR A 33 12.68 6.21 3.08
C THR A 33 12.89 5.14 2.01
N ALA A 34 12.76 3.87 2.39
CA ALA A 34 12.92 2.76 1.47
C ALA A 34 11.81 2.74 0.40
N ALA A 35 10.57 3.06 0.80
CA ALA A 35 9.45 3.14 -0.13
C ALA A 35 9.65 4.26 -1.17
N ARG A 36 10.13 5.43 -0.74
CA ARG A 36 10.46 6.53 -1.66
C ARG A 36 11.54 6.13 -2.63
N GLY A 37 12.57 5.41 -2.15
CA GLY A 37 13.64 4.89 -3.01
C GLY A 37 13.12 3.91 -4.05
N ALA A 38 12.22 3.02 -3.67
CA ALA A 38 11.58 2.07 -4.58
C ALA A 38 10.77 2.78 -5.66
N LEU A 39 10.00 3.80 -5.28
CA LEU A 39 9.19 4.59 -6.21
C LEU A 39 10.05 5.41 -7.18
N ALA A 40 11.21 5.88 -6.72
CA ALA A 40 12.14 6.61 -7.58
C ALA A 40 12.85 5.69 -8.57
N ALA A 41 13.10 4.45 -8.19
CA ALA A 41 13.88 3.50 -9.00
C ALA A 41 13.03 2.73 -10.02
N ASP A 42 11.71 2.61 -9.79
CA ASP A 42 10.86 1.74 -10.59
C ASP A 42 9.42 2.26 -10.63
N SER A 43 8.62 1.71 -11.54
CA SER A 43 7.20 2.01 -11.63
C SER A 43 6.36 0.86 -11.07
N TYR A 44 5.21 1.19 -10.49
CA TYR A 44 4.30 0.23 -9.89
C TYR A 44 2.87 0.48 -10.37
N ASP A 45 2.08 -0.60 -10.42
CA ASP A 45 0.66 -0.52 -10.77
C ASP A 45 -0.19 -0.15 -9.57
N LEU A 46 0.26 -0.57 -8.37
CA LEU A 46 -0.49 -0.43 -7.13
C LEU A 46 0.48 -0.23 -5.98
N MET A 47 0.09 0.59 -5.01
CA MET A 47 0.75 0.65 -3.71
C MET A 47 -0.25 0.30 -2.62
N ILE A 48 0.12 -0.64 -1.76
CA ILE A 48 -0.62 -0.97 -0.53
C ILE A 48 0.20 -0.38 0.61
N VAL A 49 -0.40 0.46 1.44
CA VAL A 49 0.36 1.21 2.44
C VAL A 49 -0.30 1.17 3.81
N ASP A 50 0.51 0.88 4.84
CA ASP A 50 0.14 1.01 6.24
C ASP A 50 0.31 2.46 6.70
N TYR A 51 -0.36 2.83 7.78
CA TYR A 51 -0.27 4.16 8.36
C TYR A 51 0.98 4.31 9.25
N ASP A 52 1.20 3.36 10.17
CA ASP A 52 2.33 3.42 11.11
C ASP A 52 3.55 2.71 10.54
N LEU A 53 4.56 3.47 10.18
CA LEU A 53 5.82 2.98 9.65
C LEU A 53 6.97 3.35 10.59
N ASP A 54 8.12 2.72 10.42
CA ASP A 54 9.24 2.89 11.36
C ASP A 54 9.78 4.32 11.42
N ASP A 55 9.71 5.06 10.33
CA ASP A 55 10.28 6.41 10.22
C ASP A 55 9.24 7.49 9.93
N GLY A 56 7.95 7.20 10.15
CA GLY A 56 6.90 8.20 9.99
C GLY A 56 5.54 7.61 9.70
N LYS A 57 4.64 8.41 9.16
CA LYS A 57 3.26 8.02 8.87
C LYS A 57 3.04 7.85 7.38
N GLY A 58 2.28 6.81 7.02
CA GLY A 58 2.04 6.45 5.62
C GLY A 58 1.32 7.50 4.79
N ASP A 59 0.53 8.38 5.43
CA ASP A 59 -0.16 9.45 4.72
C ASP A 59 0.79 10.47 4.08
N GLU A 60 1.98 10.65 4.66
CA GLU A 60 3.03 11.48 4.03
C GLU A 60 3.42 10.92 2.67
N LEU A 61 3.59 9.59 2.59
CA LEU A 61 3.95 8.92 1.35
C LEU A 61 2.83 9.04 0.32
N VAL A 62 1.58 8.88 0.75
CA VAL A 62 0.41 8.99 -0.13
C VAL A 62 0.34 10.40 -0.73
N ARG A 63 0.50 11.43 0.09
CA ARG A 63 0.48 12.82 -0.41
C ARG A 63 1.59 13.06 -1.42
N ALA A 64 2.80 12.58 -1.16
CA ALA A 64 3.91 12.70 -2.10
C ALA A 64 3.60 11.98 -3.43
N CYS A 65 3.01 10.79 -3.37
CA CYS A 65 2.63 10.03 -4.56
C CYS A 65 1.56 10.71 -5.38
N ARG A 66 0.59 11.38 -4.75
CA ARG A 66 -0.44 12.12 -5.49
C ARG A 66 0.16 13.21 -6.37
N VAL A 67 1.29 13.79 -5.94
CA VAL A 67 1.99 14.82 -6.73
C VAL A 67 2.90 14.17 -7.79
N LEU A 68 3.71 13.20 -7.39
CA LEU A 68 4.75 12.61 -8.24
C LEU A 68 4.27 11.48 -9.14
N ARG A 69 3.24 10.76 -8.71
CA ARG A 69 2.68 9.59 -9.40
C ARG A 69 1.15 9.66 -9.37
N PRO A 70 0.54 10.66 -10.03
CA PRO A 70 -0.91 10.90 -9.88
C PRO A 70 -1.79 9.73 -10.33
N ASN A 71 -1.28 8.86 -11.19
CA ASN A 71 -2.03 7.70 -11.69
C ASN A 71 -1.80 6.41 -10.88
N LEU A 72 -0.91 6.44 -9.88
CA LEU A 72 -0.66 5.28 -9.04
C LEU A 72 -1.91 5.00 -8.19
N LYS A 73 -2.40 3.77 -8.24
CA LYS A 73 -3.51 3.33 -7.40
C LYS A 73 -2.99 2.99 -6.02
N ILE A 74 -3.66 3.47 -4.99
CA ILE A 74 -3.20 3.32 -3.61
C ILE A 74 -4.32 2.76 -2.75
N VAL A 75 -4.00 1.70 -2.00
CA VAL A 75 -4.90 1.05 -1.05
C VAL A 75 -4.37 1.26 0.36
N ALA A 76 -5.22 1.79 1.24
CA ALA A 76 -4.93 1.94 2.65
C ALA A 76 -5.09 0.58 3.36
N ALA A 77 -4.12 0.21 4.18
CA ALA A 77 -4.09 -1.11 4.82
C ALA A 77 -3.65 -1.05 6.28
N SER A 78 -4.21 -0.11 7.05
CA SER A 78 -3.95 0.01 8.48
C SER A 78 -4.83 -0.95 9.30
N ALA A 79 -4.34 -1.33 10.48
CA ALA A 79 -5.15 -2.07 11.47
C ALA A 79 -6.17 -1.18 12.16
N HIS A 80 -6.04 0.15 12.07
CA HIS A 80 -6.89 1.11 12.78
C HIS A 80 -7.68 1.97 11.80
N GLU A 81 -8.95 2.22 12.13
CA GLU A 81 -9.84 3.06 11.32
C GLU A 81 -9.28 4.47 11.13
N ALA A 82 -8.74 5.07 12.18
CA ALA A 82 -8.17 6.41 12.11
C ALA A 82 -7.01 6.48 11.13
N GLY A 83 -6.15 5.44 11.09
CA GLY A 83 -5.06 5.36 10.14
C GLY A 83 -5.56 5.24 8.71
N ASN A 84 -6.55 4.40 8.47
CA ASN A 84 -7.16 4.25 7.14
C ASN A 84 -7.84 5.56 6.69
N ALA A 85 -8.53 6.24 7.61
CA ALA A 85 -9.16 7.53 7.29
C ALA A 85 -8.12 8.58 6.89
N ALA A 86 -6.99 8.64 7.59
CA ALA A 86 -5.91 9.56 7.26
C ALA A 86 -5.32 9.25 5.88
N LEU A 87 -5.14 7.97 5.55
CA LEU A 87 -4.63 7.54 4.24
C LEU A 87 -5.60 7.90 3.11
N VAL A 88 -6.89 7.70 3.31
CA VAL A 88 -7.91 8.08 2.32
C VAL A 88 -7.94 9.59 2.13
N LYS A 89 -7.88 10.35 3.21
CA LYS A 89 -7.83 11.82 3.13
C LYS A 89 -6.61 12.30 2.36
N ALA A 90 -5.49 11.59 2.47
CA ALA A 90 -4.27 11.91 1.72
C ALA A 90 -4.33 11.53 0.25
N GLY A 91 -5.24 10.63 -0.15
CA GLY A 91 -5.44 10.26 -1.54
C GLY A 91 -5.51 8.77 -1.86
N ALA A 92 -5.56 7.89 -0.85
CA ALA A 92 -5.79 6.47 -1.11
C ALA A 92 -7.20 6.26 -1.69
N LEU A 93 -7.30 5.37 -2.67
CA LEU A 93 -8.55 5.15 -3.43
C LEU A 93 -9.47 4.12 -2.78
N ALA A 94 -8.93 3.26 -1.95
CA ALA A 94 -9.69 2.19 -1.30
C ALA A 94 -9.05 1.82 0.03
N VAL A 95 -9.78 1.09 0.85
CA VAL A 95 -9.31 0.57 2.13
C VAL A 95 -9.42 -0.95 2.11
N CYS A 96 -8.35 -1.62 2.54
CA CYS A 96 -8.36 -3.04 2.86
C CYS A 96 -7.59 -3.21 4.16
N GLY A 97 -8.31 -3.16 5.29
CA GLY A 97 -7.70 -3.23 6.62
C GLY A 97 -6.94 -4.53 6.83
N LYS A 98 -6.01 -4.54 7.77
CA LYS A 98 -5.14 -5.72 8.01
C LYS A 98 -5.91 -6.99 8.31
N MET A 99 -7.08 -6.89 8.94
CA MET A 99 -7.92 -8.05 9.27
C MET A 99 -8.79 -8.51 8.10
N GLU A 100 -8.72 -7.85 6.96
CA GLU A 100 -9.57 -8.09 5.81
C GLU A 100 -8.79 -8.39 4.54
N PHE A 101 -7.53 -8.84 4.64
CA PHE A 101 -6.70 -9.11 3.46
C PHE A 101 -7.21 -10.26 2.59
N ASP A 102 -8.10 -11.10 3.11
CA ASP A 102 -8.82 -12.06 2.30
C ASP A 102 -9.65 -11.38 1.18
N LYS A 103 -9.96 -10.10 1.34
CA LYS A 103 -10.71 -9.30 0.36
C LYS A 103 -9.82 -8.51 -0.60
N ILE A 104 -8.50 -8.59 -0.46
CA ILE A 104 -7.59 -7.75 -1.26
C ILE A 104 -7.75 -7.99 -2.77
N GLY A 105 -8.00 -9.22 -3.18
CA GLY A 105 -8.22 -9.54 -4.58
C GLY A 105 -9.42 -8.79 -5.17
N SER A 106 -10.51 -8.72 -4.42
CA SER A 106 -11.71 -7.96 -4.85
C SER A 106 -11.43 -6.47 -4.90
N VAL A 107 -10.68 -5.93 -3.93
CA VAL A 107 -10.31 -4.51 -3.91
C VAL A 107 -9.47 -4.17 -5.14
N ILE A 108 -8.47 -4.98 -5.45
CA ILE A 108 -7.60 -4.78 -6.62
C ILE A 108 -8.42 -4.83 -7.91
N ALA A 109 -9.32 -5.80 -8.03
CA ALA A 109 -10.17 -5.94 -9.21
C ALA A 109 -11.05 -4.70 -9.42
N THR A 110 -11.63 -4.18 -8.34
CA THR A 110 -12.44 -2.96 -8.38
C THR A 110 -11.63 -1.76 -8.87
N LEU A 111 -10.40 -1.60 -8.40
CA LEU A 111 -9.52 -0.51 -8.81
C LEU A 111 -9.03 -0.67 -10.25
N GLY A 112 -8.85 -1.90 -10.71
CA GLY A 112 -8.44 -2.19 -12.07
C GLY A 112 -9.43 -1.71 -13.13
N ASP A 113 -10.70 -1.61 -12.76
CA ASP A 113 -11.78 -1.18 -13.65
C ASP A 113 -11.93 0.36 -13.74
N LYS A 114 -11.10 1.07 -13.01
CA LYS A 114 -11.10 2.55 -13.00
C LYS A 114 -9.90 3.12 -13.79
#